data_cdc41cca8493db6eaed00da9ca42b0ca
#
_entry.id   cdc41cca8493db6eaed00da9ca42b0ca
#
_cell.length_a   1.000
_cell.length_b   1.000
_cell.length_c   1.000
_cell.angle_alpha   90.00
_cell.angle_beta   90.00
_cell.angle_gamma   90.00
#
_symmetry.space_group_name_H-M   'P 1'
#
loop_
_entity.id
_entity.type
_entity.pdbx_description
1 polymer ?
#
loop_
_entity_poly.entity_id
_entity_poly.type
_entity_poly.pdbx_seq_one_letter_code
_entity_poly.pdbx_strand_id
1 'polypeptide(L)'
;MGKTMKRYFPIFVLPTLLAFAVAFMVPFIMGIYLSFCDFTTVTNAKFVGISNYAKAFTNPDFLKALWFTVKFAVLAVVTINICGFALALMLTQDIKGRNIFRTIFFMPNLIGGIVLGYIWQSMINGVLAKFGVTMLLDPKYGYWGLIILMNWQLIGYIMIIYIAGLQNVSTDVLEAAKIDGANAWQTLTKVKIPMVMPSITICLFLTISNSFKMFDQNLALTGGGPSNKTTMLALDIYNTFYGKVGFEGVGQAKAVVFFVIVAGIAMSQLVLTRKKEVES
;
A
#
# COMPACT_ATOMS: atom_id res chain seq x y z
N MET A 1 -21.50 28.27 -13.14
CA MET A 1 -20.24 28.87 -12.68
C MET A 1 -20.23 30.34 -13.07
N GLY A 2 -20.28 31.28 -12.11
CA GLY A 2 -20.40 32.73 -12.36
C GLY A 2 -19.18 33.29 -13.11
N LYS A 3 -19.37 34.36 -13.92
CA LYS A 3 -18.30 35.04 -14.67
C LYS A 3 -17.08 35.40 -13.79
N THR A 4 -17.31 35.77 -12.54
CA THR A 4 -16.28 36.08 -11.55
C THR A 4 -15.39 34.88 -11.23
N MET A 5 -15.97 33.68 -11.07
CA MET A 5 -15.23 32.47 -10.78
C MET A 5 -14.32 32.04 -11.94
N LYS A 6 -14.76 32.23 -13.20
CA LYS A 6 -13.93 31.97 -14.40
C LYS A 6 -12.70 32.89 -14.48
N ARG A 7 -12.81 34.14 -14.01
CA ARG A 7 -11.72 35.13 -14.06
C ARG A 7 -10.63 34.84 -13.03
N TYR A 8 -11.00 34.40 -11.83
CA TYR A 8 -10.05 34.15 -10.74
C TYR A 8 -9.56 32.70 -10.68
N PHE A 9 -10.25 31.76 -11.36
CA PHE A 9 -9.87 30.34 -11.40
C PHE A 9 -8.39 30.12 -11.75
N PRO A 10 -7.82 30.76 -12.82
CA PRO A 10 -6.41 30.59 -13.15
C PRO A 10 -5.47 31.03 -12.00
N ILE A 11 -5.79 32.15 -11.32
CA ILE A 11 -4.94 32.71 -10.27
C ILE A 11 -4.81 31.75 -9.08
N PHE A 12 -5.88 31.02 -8.71
CA PHE A 12 -5.86 30.09 -7.61
C PHE A 12 -5.35 28.71 -8.00
N VAL A 13 -5.61 28.27 -9.22
CA VAL A 13 -5.27 26.91 -9.68
C VAL A 13 -3.87 26.87 -10.31
N LEU A 14 -3.43 27.93 -10.99
CA LEU A 14 -2.14 27.96 -11.70
C LEU A 14 -0.93 27.71 -10.79
N PRO A 15 -0.79 28.34 -9.60
CA PRO A 15 0.35 28.09 -8.72
C PRO A 15 0.45 26.61 -8.31
N THR A 16 -0.70 25.98 -7.98
CA THR A 16 -0.74 24.56 -7.60
C THR A 16 -0.42 23.66 -8.78
N LEU A 17 -0.94 23.97 -9.97
CA LEU A 17 -0.63 23.21 -11.20
C LEU A 17 0.84 23.33 -11.58
N LEU A 18 1.43 24.53 -11.49
CA LEU A 18 2.85 24.74 -11.75
C LEU A 18 3.73 23.98 -10.76
N ALA A 19 3.41 24.05 -9.46
CA ALA A 19 4.12 23.29 -8.45
C ALA A 19 4.03 21.78 -8.71
N PHE A 20 2.85 21.27 -9.04
CA PHE A 20 2.64 19.86 -9.41
C PHE A 20 3.43 19.49 -10.67
N ALA A 21 3.38 20.32 -11.71
CA ALA A 21 4.10 20.05 -12.95
C ALA A 21 5.61 19.99 -12.72
N VAL A 22 6.19 20.95 -12.02
CA VAL A 22 7.63 21.03 -11.76
C VAL A 22 8.10 19.96 -10.80
N ALA A 23 7.37 19.72 -9.70
CA ALA A 23 7.80 18.81 -8.66
C ALA A 23 7.47 17.33 -8.96
N PHE A 24 6.46 17.05 -9.78
CA PHE A 24 6.00 15.69 -10.05
C PHE A 24 6.04 15.32 -11.54
N MET A 25 5.36 16.09 -12.42
CA MET A 25 5.21 15.67 -13.83
C MET A 25 6.54 15.66 -14.58
N VAL A 26 7.38 16.71 -14.40
CA VAL A 26 8.67 16.79 -15.09
C VAL A 26 9.61 15.67 -14.64
N PRO A 27 9.87 15.41 -13.32
CA PRO A 27 10.70 14.30 -12.89
C PRO A 27 10.14 12.94 -13.31
N PHE A 28 8.80 12.77 -13.31
CA PHE A 28 8.17 11.54 -13.73
C PHE A 28 8.40 11.22 -15.22
N ILE A 29 8.18 12.21 -16.10
CA ILE A 29 8.43 12.06 -17.55
C ILE A 29 9.91 11.83 -17.81
N MET A 30 10.80 12.59 -17.12
CA MET A 30 12.24 12.37 -17.21
C MET A 30 12.63 10.96 -16.75
N GLY A 31 12.04 10.46 -15.68
CA GLY A 31 12.26 9.09 -15.20
C GLY A 31 11.87 8.05 -16.24
N ILE A 32 10.72 8.22 -16.92
CA ILE A 32 10.33 7.35 -18.04
C ILE A 32 11.36 7.43 -19.17
N TYR A 33 11.82 8.61 -19.57
CA TYR A 33 12.84 8.77 -20.61
C TYR A 33 14.15 8.11 -20.20
N LEU A 34 14.65 8.33 -18.98
CA LEU A 34 15.88 7.75 -18.46
C LEU A 34 15.83 6.23 -18.35
N SER A 35 14.67 5.61 -18.24
CA SER A 35 14.53 4.15 -18.28
C SER A 35 14.98 3.53 -19.61
N PHE A 36 14.97 4.33 -20.70
CA PHE A 36 15.48 3.93 -22.01
C PHE A 36 16.94 4.35 -22.26
N CYS A 37 17.61 4.92 -21.24
CA CYS A 37 18.96 5.43 -21.35
C CYS A 37 19.93 4.62 -20.46
N ASP A 38 21.17 4.51 -20.91
CA ASP A 38 22.30 4.15 -20.07
C ASP A 38 22.90 5.45 -19.52
N PHE A 39 22.96 5.58 -18.19
CA PHE A 39 23.40 6.81 -17.53
C PHE A 39 23.90 6.53 -16.11
N THR A 40 24.78 7.41 -15.63
CA THR A 40 25.14 7.52 -14.21
C THR A 40 24.69 8.87 -13.65
N THR A 41 24.61 9.87 -14.52
CA THR A 41 24.06 11.20 -14.23
C THR A 41 23.11 11.60 -15.36
N VAL A 42 22.16 12.46 -15.08
CA VAL A 42 21.18 12.93 -16.08
C VAL A 42 21.86 13.57 -17.30
N THR A 43 23.03 14.18 -17.10
CA THR A 43 23.78 14.88 -18.15
C THR A 43 24.53 13.96 -19.10
N ASN A 44 24.83 12.70 -18.71
CA ASN A 44 25.56 11.73 -19.55
C ASN A 44 24.67 10.62 -20.13
N ALA A 45 23.33 10.83 -20.11
CA ALA A 45 22.38 9.83 -20.56
C ALA A 45 22.52 9.54 -22.07
N LYS A 46 22.71 8.25 -22.41
CA LYS A 46 22.77 7.74 -23.78
C LYS A 46 21.59 6.81 -24.04
N PHE A 47 20.82 7.08 -25.07
CA PHE A 47 19.66 6.28 -25.41
C PHE A 47 20.08 4.86 -25.86
N VAL A 48 19.55 3.84 -25.20
CA VAL A 48 19.83 2.40 -25.45
C VAL A 48 18.56 1.60 -25.78
N GLY A 49 17.45 2.28 -26.00
CA GLY A 49 16.17 1.64 -26.31
C GLY A 49 15.69 0.75 -25.15
N ILE A 50 15.20 -0.45 -25.46
CA ILE A 50 14.61 -1.39 -24.50
C ILE A 50 15.63 -2.27 -23.77
N SER A 51 16.92 -2.04 -23.94
CA SER A 51 18.00 -2.88 -23.37
C SER A 51 17.89 -2.99 -21.83
N ASN A 52 17.58 -1.90 -21.14
CA ASN A 52 17.42 -1.88 -19.69
C ASN A 52 16.25 -2.76 -19.22
N TYR A 53 15.16 -2.75 -19.97
CA TYR A 53 14.00 -3.62 -19.68
C TYR A 53 14.36 -5.11 -19.88
N ALA A 54 15.07 -5.44 -20.97
CA ALA A 54 15.55 -6.80 -21.19
C ALA A 54 16.44 -7.26 -20.01
N LYS A 55 17.42 -6.42 -19.58
CA LYS A 55 18.24 -6.69 -18.40
C LYS A 55 17.43 -6.83 -17.12
N ALA A 56 16.38 -6.03 -16.91
CA ALA A 56 15.51 -6.12 -15.75
C ALA A 56 14.77 -7.46 -15.70
N PHE A 57 14.16 -7.90 -16.82
CA PHE A 57 13.38 -9.14 -16.86
C PHE A 57 14.25 -10.42 -16.91
N THR A 58 15.49 -10.33 -17.36
CA THR A 58 16.43 -11.45 -17.28
C THR A 58 17.12 -11.58 -15.92
N ASN A 59 16.95 -10.58 -15.04
CA ASN A 59 17.50 -10.61 -13.69
C ASN A 59 16.63 -11.49 -12.77
N PRO A 60 17.14 -12.63 -12.28
CA PRO A 60 16.36 -13.52 -11.43
C PRO A 60 15.98 -12.91 -10.09
N ASP A 61 16.74 -11.94 -9.54
CA ASP A 61 16.44 -11.30 -8.27
C ASP A 61 15.23 -10.38 -8.39
N PHE A 62 15.08 -9.69 -9.52
CA PHE A 62 13.89 -8.87 -9.80
C PHE A 62 12.60 -9.71 -9.86
N LEU A 63 12.63 -10.85 -10.54
CA LEU A 63 11.48 -11.74 -10.64
C LEU A 63 11.12 -12.37 -9.29
N LYS A 64 12.14 -12.74 -8.48
CA LYS A 64 11.94 -13.23 -7.11
C LYS A 64 11.33 -12.15 -6.22
N ALA A 65 11.85 -10.91 -6.28
CA ALA A 65 11.33 -9.78 -5.52
C ALA A 65 9.89 -9.45 -5.93
N LEU A 66 9.56 -9.48 -7.23
CA LEU A 66 8.20 -9.31 -7.73
C LEU A 66 7.26 -10.38 -7.14
N TRP A 67 7.64 -11.65 -7.24
CA TRP A 67 6.82 -12.75 -6.72
C TRP A 67 6.65 -12.71 -5.21
N PHE A 68 7.72 -12.35 -4.49
CA PHE A 68 7.67 -12.18 -3.04
C PHE A 68 6.71 -11.04 -2.66
N THR A 69 6.80 -9.90 -3.36
CA THR A 69 5.90 -8.75 -3.14
C THR A 69 4.44 -9.10 -3.42
N VAL A 70 4.14 -9.84 -4.50
CA VAL A 70 2.78 -10.27 -4.81
C VAL A 70 2.21 -11.19 -3.72
N LYS A 71 2.97 -12.21 -3.29
CA LYS A 71 2.54 -13.10 -2.20
C LYS A 71 2.28 -12.33 -0.91
N PHE A 72 3.18 -11.42 -0.58
CA PHE A 72 3.05 -10.56 0.59
C PHE A 72 1.81 -9.70 0.49
N ALA A 73 1.61 -9.00 -0.64
CA ALA A 73 0.49 -8.10 -0.86
C ALA A 73 -0.86 -8.83 -0.76
N VAL A 74 -0.99 -10.00 -1.38
CA VAL A 74 -2.24 -10.79 -1.30
C VAL A 74 -2.60 -11.11 0.15
N LEU A 75 -1.64 -11.63 0.93
CA LEU A 75 -1.91 -11.97 2.33
C LEU A 75 -2.18 -10.73 3.19
N ALA A 76 -1.37 -9.68 3.03
CA ALA A 76 -1.53 -8.43 3.79
C ALA A 76 -2.87 -7.74 3.49
N VAL A 77 -3.26 -7.64 2.21
CA VAL A 77 -4.55 -7.05 1.81
C VAL A 77 -5.72 -7.81 2.45
N VAL A 78 -5.71 -9.13 2.39
CA VAL A 78 -6.78 -9.95 2.97
C VAL A 78 -6.85 -9.78 4.48
N THR A 79 -5.72 -9.93 5.18
CA THR A 79 -5.69 -9.88 6.64
C THR A 79 -6.01 -8.50 7.19
N ILE A 80 -5.45 -7.44 6.61
CA ILE A 80 -5.69 -6.06 7.06
C ILE A 80 -7.15 -5.67 6.87
N ASN A 81 -7.76 -6.00 5.72
CA ASN A 81 -9.16 -5.63 5.46
C ASN A 81 -10.13 -6.43 6.33
N ILE A 82 -9.90 -7.74 6.50
CA ILE A 82 -10.76 -8.56 7.38
C ILE A 82 -10.66 -8.07 8.83
N CYS A 83 -9.45 -7.91 9.36
CA CYS A 83 -9.25 -7.46 10.75
C CYS A 83 -9.74 -6.01 10.95
N GLY A 84 -9.44 -5.11 10.00
CA GLY A 84 -9.88 -3.71 10.05
C GLY A 84 -11.39 -3.58 10.02
N PHE A 85 -12.08 -4.34 9.15
CA PHE A 85 -13.53 -4.37 9.08
C PHE A 85 -14.16 -5.00 10.33
N ALA A 86 -13.62 -6.10 10.85
CA ALA A 86 -14.09 -6.72 12.09
C ALA A 86 -13.97 -5.75 13.28
N LEU A 87 -12.84 -5.07 13.45
CA LEU A 87 -12.67 -4.05 14.47
C LEU A 87 -13.62 -2.87 14.28
N ALA A 88 -13.88 -2.44 13.05
CA ALA A 88 -14.83 -1.38 12.75
C ALA A 88 -16.25 -1.77 13.15
N LEU A 89 -16.69 -3.00 12.86
CA LEU A 89 -17.98 -3.52 13.29
C LEU A 89 -18.11 -3.55 14.82
N MET A 90 -17.05 -3.92 15.52
CA MET A 90 -17.06 -3.89 17.00
C MET A 90 -17.13 -2.47 17.55
N LEU A 91 -16.29 -1.56 17.03
CA LEU A 91 -16.15 -0.19 17.55
C LEU A 91 -17.19 0.81 17.01
N THR A 92 -18.11 0.37 16.15
CA THR A 92 -19.34 1.10 15.80
C THR A 92 -20.49 0.83 16.78
N GLN A 93 -20.37 -0.21 17.59
CA GLN A 93 -21.33 -0.49 18.66
C GLN A 93 -21.14 0.49 19.84
N ASP A 94 -22.13 0.55 20.72
CA ASP A 94 -22.09 1.43 21.90
C ASP A 94 -21.27 0.82 23.04
N ILE A 95 -19.95 0.76 22.84
CA ILE A 95 -18.98 0.22 23.79
C ILE A 95 -18.36 1.38 24.59
N LYS A 96 -18.36 1.25 25.93
CA LYS A 96 -17.66 2.22 26.80
C LYS A 96 -16.18 2.30 26.41
N GLY A 97 -15.69 3.53 26.19
CA GLY A 97 -14.28 3.76 25.82
C GLY A 97 -13.93 3.50 24.34
N ARG A 98 -14.92 3.34 23.45
CA ARG A 98 -14.67 3.08 22.02
C ARG A 98 -13.67 4.05 21.35
N ASN A 99 -13.68 5.33 21.77
CA ASN A 99 -12.76 6.32 21.20
C ASN A 99 -11.30 6.07 21.64
N ILE A 100 -11.09 5.55 22.85
CA ILE A 100 -9.75 5.18 23.34
C ILE A 100 -9.23 4.01 22.51
N PHE A 101 -10.02 2.98 22.26
CA PHE A 101 -9.63 1.86 21.39
C PHE A 101 -9.33 2.32 19.96
N ARG A 102 -10.16 3.19 19.38
CA ARG A 102 -9.89 3.77 18.05
C ARG A 102 -8.54 4.46 18.01
N THR A 103 -8.22 5.27 19.02
CA THR A 103 -6.93 5.97 19.12
C THR A 103 -5.76 4.99 19.25
N ILE A 104 -5.86 3.97 20.13
CA ILE A 104 -4.80 2.98 20.35
C ILE A 104 -4.51 2.19 19.07
N PHE A 105 -5.55 1.71 18.38
CA PHE A 105 -5.36 0.97 17.12
C PHE A 105 -4.83 1.83 15.98
N PHE A 106 -5.17 3.13 15.96
CA PHE A 106 -4.72 4.05 14.92
C PHE A 106 -3.26 4.52 15.14
N MET A 107 -2.81 4.62 16.38
CA MET A 107 -1.50 5.17 16.77
C MET A 107 -0.30 4.55 16.00
N PRO A 108 -0.23 3.23 15.78
CA PRO A 108 0.88 2.63 15.04
C PRO A 108 1.10 3.20 13.64
N ASN A 109 0.05 3.64 12.97
CA ASN A 109 0.13 4.22 11.63
C ASN A 109 0.88 5.58 11.59
N LEU A 110 1.01 6.25 12.72
CA LEU A 110 1.69 7.54 12.84
C LEU A 110 3.21 7.39 12.97
N ILE A 111 3.71 6.19 13.21
CA ILE A 111 5.14 5.93 13.41
C ILE A 111 5.79 5.65 12.06
N GLY A 112 6.93 6.31 11.79
CA GLY A 112 7.67 6.15 10.54
C GLY A 112 8.15 4.70 10.32
N GLY A 113 8.09 4.23 9.07
CA GLY A 113 8.34 2.85 8.71
C GLY A 113 9.74 2.33 9.08
N ILE A 114 10.78 3.16 8.95
CA ILE A 114 12.15 2.79 9.34
C ILE A 114 12.25 2.55 10.85
N VAL A 115 11.69 3.46 11.65
CA VAL A 115 11.69 3.33 13.12
C VAL A 115 10.95 2.07 13.55
N LEU A 116 9.77 1.85 12.97
CA LEU A 116 9.00 0.62 13.22
C LEU A 116 9.77 -0.63 12.82
N GLY A 117 10.41 -0.63 11.66
CA GLY A 117 11.18 -1.77 11.18
C GLY A 117 12.27 -2.19 12.16
N TYR A 118 13.07 -1.25 12.67
CA TYR A 118 14.13 -1.56 13.63
C TYR A 118 13.59 -1.99 15.02
N ILE A 119 12.51 -1.37 15.50
CA ILE A 119 11.88 -1.78 16.75
C ILE A 119 11.39 -3.23 16.64
N TRP A 120 10.65 -3.54 15.59
CA TRP A 120 10.14 -4.89 15.35
C TRP A 120 11.24 -5.90 15.09
N GLN A 121 12.32 -5.51 14.39
CA GLN A 121 13.50 -6.36 14.23
C GLN A 121 14.09 -6.77 15.58
N SER A 122 14.31 -5.80 16.47
CA SER A 122 14.81 -6.07 17.82
C SER A 122 13.87 -6.96 18.62
N MET A 123 12.55 -6.67 18.58
CA MET A 123 11.55 -7.44 19.31
C MET A 123 11.47 -8.90 18.81
N ILE A 124 11.38 -9.10 17.50
CA ILE A 124 11.26 -10.43 16.90
C ILE A 124 12.55 -11.23 17.15
N ASN A 125 13.73 -10.62 16.93
CA ASN A 125 15.00 -11.30 17.20
C ASN A 125 15.18 -11.61 18.69
N GLY A 126 14.71 -10.75 19.62
CA GLY A 126 14.71 -11.02 21.05
C GLY A 126 13.87 -12.23 21.43
N VAL A 127 12.74 -12.45 20.75
CA VAL A 127 11.92 -13.66 20.94
C VAL A 127 12.59 -14.88 20.31
N LEU A 128 13.07 -14.75 19.05
CA LEU A 128 13.70 -15.85 18.31
C LEU A 128 15.00 -16.33 18.96
N ALA A 129 15.77 -15.43 19.60
CA ALA A 129 17.00 -15.77 20.30
C ALA A 129 16.79 -16.79 21.43
N LYS A 130 15.60 -16.79 22.07
CA LYS A 130 15.25 -17.80 23.10
C LYS A 130 15.19 -19.23 22.52
N PHE A 131 15.02 -19.35 21.21
CA PHE A 131 15.00 -20.62 20.49
C PHE A 131 16.29 -20.86 19.70
N GLY A 132 17.34 -20.07 19.92
CA GLY A 132 18.63 -20.20 19.24
C GLY A 132 18.60 -19.80 17.76
N VAL A 133 17.62 -19.03 17.32
CA VAL A 133 17.44 -18.62 15.92
C VAL A 133 17.36 -17.09 15.79
N THR A 134 17.61 -16.59 14.59
CA THR A 134 17.45 -15.18 14.23
C THR A 134 16.60 -15.05 12.96
N MET A 135 16.11 -13.86 12.70
CA MET A 135 15.30 -13.58 11.49
C MET A 135 16.07 -13.85 10.18
N LEU A 136 17.41 -13.75 10.24
CA LEU A 136 18.29 -13.99 9.09
C LEU A 136 18.60 -15.48 8.85
N LEU A 137 18.15 -16.38 9.72
CA LEU A 137 18.40 -17.82 9.56
C LEU A 137 17.49 -18.44 8.49
N ASP A 138 16.21 -18.02 8.46
CA ASP A 138 15.22 -18.55 7.50
C ASP A 138 14.33 -17.41 6.98
N PRO A 139 14.13 -17.28 5.65
CA PRO A 139 13.29 -16.25 5.05
C PRO A 139 11.85 -16.20 5.58
N LYS A 140 11.34 -17.33 6.12
CA LYS A 140 9.99 -17.39 6.68
C LYS A 140 9.81 -16.45 7.88
N TYR A 141 10.84 -16.29 8.72
CA TYR A 141 10.75 -15.37 9.86
C TYR A 141 10.66 -13.92 9.40
N GLY A 142 11.45 -13.54 8.38
CA GLY A 142 11.36 -12.22 7.76
C GLY A 142 10.00 -11.97 7.11
N TYR A 143 9.47 -12.96 6.36
CA TYR A 143 8.15 -12.87 5.72
C TYR A 143 7.03 -12.62 6.74
N TRP A 144 6.96 -13.47 7.80
CA TRP A 144 5.94 -13.30 8.83
C TRP A 144 6.17 -12.05 9.67
N GLY A 145 7.42 -11.67 9.91
CA GLY A 145 7.75 -10.40 10.55
C GLY A 145 7.19 -9.20 9.80
N LEU A 146 7.36 -9.15 8.47
CA LEU A 146 6.80 -8.11 7.62
C LEU A 146 5.26 -8.11 7.65
N ILE A 147 4.62 -9.29 7.58
CA ILE A 147 3.15 -9.43 7.65
C ILE A 147 2.61 -8.91 8.98
N ILE A 148 3.21 -9.32 10.10
CA ILE A 148 2.78 -8.90 11.43
C ILE A 148 2.94 -7.39 11.60
N LEU A 149 4.11 -6.85 11.22
CA LEU A 149 4.40 -5.42 11.31
C LEU A 149 3.39 -4.61 10.50
N MET A 150 3.16 -4.96 9.23
CA MET A 150 2.25 -4.23 8.37
C MET A 150 0.80 -4.30 8.85
N ASN A 151 0.35 -5.47 9.32
CA ASN A 151 -0.98 -5.62 9.91
C ASN A 151 -1.13 -4.73 11.15
N TRP A 152 -0.18 -4.77 12.07
CA TRP A 152 -0.19 -3.94 13.28
C TRP A 152 -0.21 -2.44 12.93
N GLN A 153 0.52 -2.02 11.90
CA GLN A 153 0.60 -0.63 11.47
C GLN A 153 -0.69 -0.14 10.78
N LEU A 154 -1.31 -0.95 9.92
CA LEU A 154 -2.37 -0.48 9.02
C LEU A 154 -3.79 -0.86 9.44
N ILE A 155 -3.99 -1.90 10.26
CA ILE A 155 -5.35 -2.35 10.65
C ILE A 155 -6.16 -1.20 11.25
N GLY A 156 -5.56 -0.40 12.14
CA GLY A 156 -6.25 0.72 12.76
C GLY A 156 -6.59 1.86 11.80
N TYR A 157 -5.73 2.15 10.84
CA TYR A 157 -6.01 3.13 9.79
C TYR A 157 -7.19 2.70 8.91
N ILE A 158 -7.18 1.46 8.45
CA ILE A 158 -8.25 0.88 7.64
C ILE A 158 -9.56 0.76 8.44
N MET A 159 -9.47 0.40 9.71
CA MET A 159 -10.61 0.38 10.64
C MET A 159 -11.33 1.74 10.70
N ILE A 160 -10.61 2.87 10.79
CA ILE A 160 -11.23 4.21 10.84
C ILE A 160 -12.02 4.50 9.56
N ILE A 161 -11.51 4.13 8.39
CA ILE A 161 -12.22 4.32 7.11
C ILE A 161 -13.50 3.46 7.08
N TYR A 162 -13.41 2.21 7.55
CA TYR A 162 -14.59 1.34 7.66
C TYR A 162 -15.61 1.85 8.68
N ILE A 163 -15.16 2.43 9.81
CA ILE A 163 -16.07 3.05 10.79
C ILE A 163 -16.86 4.18 10.14
N ALA A 164 -16.17 5.05 9.37
CA ALA A 164 -16.84 6.14 8.66
C ALA A 164 -17.90 5.62 7.67
N GLY A 165 -17.57 4.56 6.91
CA GLY A 165 -18.53 3.92 6.01
C GLY A 165 -19.72 3.29 6.73
N LEU A 166 -19.48 2.58 7.83
CA LEU A 166 -20.52 1.94 8.62
C LEU A 166 -21.46 2.96 9.30
N GLN A 167 -20.95 4.13 9.67
CA GLN A 167 -21.76 5.20 10.27
C GLN A 167 -22.65 5.92 9.26
N ASN A 168 -22.37 5.82 7.97
CA ASN A 168 -23.21 6.36 6.89
C ASN A 168 -24.39 5.45 6.53
N VAL A 169 -24.45 4.22 7.07
CA VAL A 169 -25.59 3.32 6.87
C VAL A 169 -26.78 3.87 7.67
N SER A 170 -27.89 4.22 6.97
CA SER A 170 -29.09 4.76 7.60
C SER A 170 -29.68 3.79 8.64
N THR A 171 -30.08 4.33 9.79
CA THR A 171 -30.81 3.58 10.83
C THR A 171 -32.11 3.01 10.29
N ASP A 172 -32.82 3.76 9.43
CA ASP A 172 -34.11 3.36 8.85
C ASP A 172 -34.00 2.07 8.05
N VAL A 173 -32.90 1.94 7.27
CA VAL A 173 -32.61 0.72 6.48
C VAL A 173 -32.31 -0.48 7.40
N LEU A 174 -31.62 -0.24 8.52
CA LEU A 174 -31.32 -1.30 9.48
C LEU A 174 -32.60 -1.73 10.26
N GLU A 175 -33.48 -0.80 10.57
CA GLU A 175 -34.77 -1.06 11.21
C GLU A 175 -35.72 -1.80 10.26
N ALA A 176 -35.81 -1.38 9.00
CA ALA A 176 -36.57 -2.10 7.97
C ALA A 176 -36.12 -3.55 7.84
N ALA A 177 -34.79 -3.77 7.73
CA ALA A 177 -34.24 -5.13 7.66
C ALA A 177 -34.61 -5.98 8.90
N LYS A 178 -34.68 -5.35 10.08
CA LYS A 178 -35.08 -6.02 11.31
C LYS A 178 -36.56 -6.36 11.32
N ILE A 179 -37.41 -5.47 10.79
CA ILE A 179 -38.87 -5.70 10.64
C ILE A 179 -39.12 -6.84 9.65
N ASP A 180 -38.32 -6.93 8.57
CA ASP A 180 -38.38 -8.01 7.59
C ASP A 180 -37.81 -9.34 8.11
N GLY A 181 -37.42 -9.41 9.40
CA GLY A 181 -36.93 -10.63 10.04
C GLY A 181 -35.50 -11.03 9.68
N ALA A 182 -34.69 -10.11 9.14
CA ALA A 182 -33.30 -10.41 8.83
C ALA A 182 -32.47 -10.67 10.10
N ASN A 183 -31.77 -11.79 10.13
CA ASN A 183 -30.83 -12.09 11.20
C ASN A 183 -29.52 -11.25 11.06
N ALA A 184 -28.66 -11.28 12.09
CA ALA A 184 -27.43 -10.48 12.13
C ALA A 184 -26.49 -10.74 10.92
N TRP A 185 -26.39 -11.99 10.45
CA TRP A 185 -25.59 -12.36 9.29
C TRP A 185 -26.21 -11.83 7.99
N GLN A 186 -27.51 -11.93 7.84
CA GLN A 186 -28.23 -11.37 6.69
C GLN A 186 -28.11 -9.84 6.64
N THR A 187 -28.29 -9.19 7.78
CA THR A 187 -28.10 -7.72 7.90
C THR A 187 -26.66 -7.33 7.53
N LEU A 188 -25.65 -8.10 7.98
CA LEU A 188 -24.27 -7.83 7.64
C LEU A 188 -24.01 -7.98 6.14
N THR A 189 -24.38 -9.13 5.57
CA THR A 189 -24.00 -9.50 4.19
C THR A 189 -24.87 -8.88 3.11
N LYS A 190 -26.18 -8.67 3.39
CA LYS A 190 -27.15 -8.17 2.41
C LYS A 190 -27.43 -6.67 2.53
N VAL A 191 -27.13 -6.06 3.69
CA VAL A 191 -27.39 -4.63 3.94
C VAL A 191 -26.08 -3.87 4.17
N LYS A 192 -25.35 -4.17 5.25
CA LYS A 192 -24.16 -3.37 5.62
C LYS A 192 -23.04 -3.46 4.58
N ILE A 193 -22.64 -4.66 4.16
CA ILE A 193 -21.53 -4.81 3.20
C ILE A 193 -21.82 -4.10 1.86
N PRO A 194 -23.00 -4.26 1.22
CA PRO A 194 -23.31 -3.52 -0.01
C PRO A 194 -23.30 -1.99 0.17
N MET A 195 -23.83 -1.48 1.27
CA MET A 195 -23.87 -0.03 1.54
C MET A 195 -22.48 0.55 1.88
N VAL A 196 -21.56 -0.26 2.40
CA VAL A 196 -20.18 0.12 2.74
C VAL A 196 -19.21 -0.15 1.59
N MET A 197 -19.69 -0.63 0.42
CA MET A 197 -18.85 -0.91 -0.74
C MET A 197 -17.92 0.24 -1.14
N PRO A 198 -18.32 1.53 -1.12
CA PRO A 198 -17.39 2.62 -1.41
C PRO A 198 -16.18 2.64 -0.46
N SER A 199 -16.39 2.40 0.84
CA SER A 199 -15.30 2.31 1.81
C SER A 199 -14.43 1.07 1.60
N ILE A 200 -15.03 -0.07 1.21
CA ILE A 200 -14.29 -1.29 0.85
C ILE A 200 -13.39 -1.02 -0.36
N THR A 201 -13.90 -0.34 -1.39
CA THR A 201 -13.12 0.06 -2.58
C THR A 201 -11.91 0.89 -2.19
N ILE A 202 -12.09 1.91 -1.34
CA ILE A 202 -11.00 2.78 -0.87
C ILE A 202 -10.00 1.98 -0.03
N CYS A 203 -10.47 1.16 0.92
CA CYS A 203 -9.60 0.35 1.78
C CYS A 203 -8.76 -0.66 0.98
N LEU A 204 -9.35 -1.33 0.00
CA LEU A 204 -8.62 -2.23 -0.89
C LEU A 204 -7.56 -1.48 -1.72
N PHE A 205 -7.92 -0.33 -2.31
CA PHE A 205 -6.98 0.50 -3.05
C PHE A 205 -5.79 0.94 -2.20
N LEU A 206 -6.04 1.41 -0.98
CA LEU A 206 -5.01 1.87 -0.06
C LEU A 206 -4.11 0.71 0.41
N THR A 207 -4.70 -0.42 0.77
CA THR A 207 -3.92 -1.59 1.25
C THR A 207 -3.09 -2.21 0.13
N ILE A 208 -3.61 -2.33 -1.09
CA ILE A 208 -2.84 -2.78 -2.27
C ILE A 208 -1.66 -1.82 -2.49
N SER A 209 -1.94 -0.52 -2.60
CA SER A 209 -0.90 0.48 -2.87
C SER A 209 0.19 0.48 -1.81
N ASN A 210 -0.16 0.42 -0.51
CA ASN A 210 0.80 0.37 0.59
C ASN A 210 1.59 -0.93 0.61
N SER A 211 0.96 -2.07 0.31
CA SER A 211 1.64 -3.39 0.29
C SER A 211 2.72 -3.45 -0.78
N PHE A 212 2.47 -2.92 -1.97
CA PHE A 212 3.48 -2.90 -3.03
C PHE A 212 4.59 -1.88 -2.76
N LYS A 213 4.28 -0.73 -2.16
CA LYS A 213 5.23 0.35 -1.88
C LYS A 213 6.05 0.16 -0.59
N MET A 214 5.93 -0.97 0.08
CA MET A 214 6.59 -1.23 1.34
C MET A 214 8.10 -1.30 1.17
N PHE A 215 8.78 -0.17 1.40
CA PHE A 215 10.23 -0.01 1.30
C PHE A 215 10.88 0.10 2.69
N ASP A 216 10.48 1.10 3.47
CA ASP A 216 11.10 1.46 4.75
C ASP A 216 11.14 0.29 5.73
N GLN A 217 10.00 -0.39 5.91
CA GLN A 217 9.88 -1.51 6.82
C GLN A 217 10.69 -2.71 6.32
N ASN A 218 10.71 -2.97 5.01
CA ASN A 218 11.50 -4.06 4.45
C ASN A 218 13.00 -3.80 4.61
N LEU A 219 13.45 -2.55 4.36
CA LEU A 219 14.82 -2.14 4.56
C LEU A 219 15.25 -2.31 6.03
N ALA A 220 14.45 -1.79 6.97
CA ALA A 220 14.82 -1.77 8.38
C ALA A 220 14.60 -3.12 9.10
N LEU A 221 13.57 -3.90 8.74
CA LEU A 221 13.26 -5.16 9.41
C LEU A 221 14.16 -6.30 8.95
N THR A 222 14.35 -6.47 7.64
CA THR A 222 15.06 -7.62 7.06
C THR A 222 16.25 -7.26 6.20
N GLY A 223 16.30 -6.03 5.65
CA GLY A 223 17.28 -5.63 4.65
C GLY A 223 17.30 -6.55 3.42
N GLY A 224 16.20 -7.31 3.18
CA GLY A 224 16.11 -8.33 2.15
C GLY A 224 16.69 -9.70 2.52
N GLY A 225 17.32 -9.83 3.71
CA GLY A 225 17.98 -11.07 4.16
C GLY A 225 17.01 -12.22 4.51
N PRO A 226 17.50 -13.47 4.55
CA PRO A 226 18.80 -13.93 4.10
C PRO A 226 18.89 -14.05 2.55
N SER A 227 20.06 -13.74 1.99
CA SER A 227 20.37 -13.92 0.57
C SER A 227 19.32 -13.32 -0.39
N ASN A 228 18.84 -12.12 -0.12
CA ASN A 228 17.79 -11.38 -0.86
C ASN A 228 16.44 -12.09 -0.96
N LYS A 229 16.20 -13.14 -0.14
CA LYS A 229 14.95 -13.92 -0.22
C LYS A 229 13.72 -13.21 0.36
N THR A 230 13.91 -12.14 1.14
CA THR A 230 12.84 -11.28 1.67
C THR A 230 12.87 -9.87 1.06
N THR A 231 13.60 -9.69 -0.03
CA THR A 231 13.66 -8.42 -0.74
C THR A 231 12.33 -8.18 -1.45
N MET A 232 11.66 -7.10 -1.10
CA MET A 232 10.49 -6.62 -1.82
C MET A 232 10.90 -5.78 -3.05
N LEU A 233 9.97 -5.63 -3.97
CA LEU A 233 10.24 -5.02 -5.27
C LEU A 233 10.78 -3.59 -5.17
N ALA A 234 10.25 -2.78 -4.25
CA ALA A 234 10.74 -1.42 -4.02
C ALA A 234 12.20 -1.40 -3.51
N LEU A 235 12.57 -2.35 -2.64
CA LEU A 235 13.94 -2.50 -2.15
C LEU A 235 14.89 -3.02 -3.23
N ASP A 236 14.45 -3.94 -4.10
CA ASP A 236 15.26 -4.42 -5.25
C ASP A 236 15.55 -3.28 -6.24
N ILE A 237 14.57 -2.43 -6.51
CA ILE A 237 14.74 -1.24 -7.36
C ILE A 237 15.80 -0.31 -6.76
N TYR A 238 15.68 -0.01 -5.46
CA TYR A 238 16.63 0.84 -4.74
C TYR A 238 18.04 0.25 -4.78
N ASN A 239 18.20 -1.03 -4.47
CA ASN A 239 19.50 -1.71 -4.48
C ASN A 239 20.10 -1.79 -5.89
N THR A 240 19.27 -1.86 -6.94
CA THR A 240 19.76 -1.83 -8.32
C THR A 240 20.23 -0.43 -8.70
N PHE A 241 19.47 0.58 -8.36
CA PHE A 241 19.73 1.97 -8.75
C PHE A 241 20.93 2.57 -7.99
N TYR A 242 20.99 2.37 -6.67
CA TYR A 242 22.01 2.98 -5.82
C TYR A 242 23.17 2.03 -5.44
N GLY A 243 22.94 0.74 -5.50
CA GLY A 243 23.92 -0.27 -5.06
C GLY A 243 24.83 -0.80 -6.16
N LYS A 244 24.55 -0.48 -7.44
CA LYS A 244 25.32 -1.02 -8.58
C LYS A 244 25.60 0.09 -9.58
N VAL A 245 26.84 0.57 -9.62
CA VAL A 245 27.28 1.59 -10.59
C VAL A 245 27.10 1.07 -12.02
N GLY A 246 26.54 1.90 -12.91
CA GLY A 246 26.25 1.53 -14.30
C GLY A 246 24.94 0.74 -14.48
N PHE A 247 24.13 0.60 -13.42
CA PHE A 247 22.81 -0.03 -13.46
C PHE A 247 21.67 0.96 -13.18
N GLU A 248 21.94 2.24 -13.14
CA GLU A 248 20.96 3.29 -12.87
C GLU A 248 19.80 3.24 -13.88
N GLY A 249 20.10 3.07 -15.17
CA GLY A 249 19.10 2.89 -16.22
C GLY A 249 18.26 1.61 -16.04
N VAL A 250 18.86 0.52 -15.58
CA VAL A 250 18.14 -0.72 -15.26
C VAL A 250 17.25 -0.53 -14.03
N GLY A 251 17.76 0.14 -12.98
CA GLY A 251 16.96 0.48 -11.80
C GLY A 251 15.76 1.34 -12.16
N GLN A 252 15.96 2.32 -13.05
CA GLN A 252 14.88 3.17 -13.56
C GLN A 252 13.86 2.39 -14.39
N ALA A 253 14.29 1.45 -15.25
CA ALA A 253 13.40 0.58 -16.00
C ALA A 253 12.57 -0.32 -15.07
N LYS A 254 13.17 -0.89 -14.02
CA LYS A 254 12.47 -1.64 -12.97
C LYS A 254 11.41 -0.77 -12.27
N ALA A 255 11.72 0.50 -11.98
CA ALA A 255 10.77 1.43 -11.35
C ALA A 255 9.57 1.74 -12.27
N VAL A 256 9.78 1.90 -13.57
CA VAL A 256 8.68 2.08 -14.54
C VAL A 256 7.82 0.81 -14.63
N VAL A 257 8.42 -0.38 -14.70
CA VAL A 257 7.68 -1.66 -14.68
C VAL A 257 6.86 -1.78 -13.40
N PHE A 258 7.46 -1.47 -12.25
CA PHE A 258 6.76 -1.45 -10.97
C PHE A 258 5.56 -0.52 -10.97
N PHE A 259 5.73 0.72 -11.46
CA PHE A 259 4.64 1.68 -11.59
C PHE A 259 3.49 1.13 -12.44
N VAL A 260 3.80 0.57 -13.62
CA VAL A 260 2.78 0.00 -14.53
C VAL A 260 2.03 -1.15 -13.87
N ILE A 261 2.72 -2.05 -13.17
CA ILE A 261 2.11 -3.18 -12.46
C ILE A 261 1.17 -2.67 -11.37
N VAL A 262 1.65 -1.77 -10.49
CA VAL A 262 0.85 -1.26 -9.37
C VAL A 262 -0.35 -0.46 -9.86
N ALA A 263 -0.14 0.43 -10.84
CA ALA A 263 -1.23 1.20 -11.45
C ALA A 263 -2.26 0.28 -12.13
N GLY A 264 -1.80 -0.74 -12.86
CA GLY A 264 -2.67 -1.72 -13.50
C GLY A 264 -3.53 -2.51 -12.50
N ILE A 265 -2.92 -3.00 -11.41
CA ILE A 265 -3.64 -3.72 -10.33
C ILE A 265 -4.64 -2.79 -9.64
N ALA A 266 -4.21 -1.58 -9.27
CA ALA A 266 -5.04 -0.62 -8.56
C ALA A 266 -6.24 -0.15 -9.42
N MET A 267 -6.01 0.14 -10.70
CA MET A 267 -7.08 0.51 -11.62
C MET A 267 -8.05 -0.65 -11.88
N SER A 268 -7.54 -1.86 -12.06
CA SER A 268 -8.37 -3.05 -12.24
C SER A 268 -9.25 -3.31 -11.02
N GLN A 269 -8.69 -3.20 -9.81
CA GLN A 269 -9.44 -3.34 -8.57
C GLN A 269 -10.53 -2.27 -8.48
N LEU A 270 -10.20 -1.01 -8.79
CA LEU A 270 -11.13 0.12 -8.70
C LEU A 270 -12.31 -0.04 -9.66
N VAL A 271 -12.04 -0.46 -10.90
CA VAL A 271 -13.10 -0.74 -11.90
C VAL A 271 -14.00 -1.90 -11.46
N LEU A 272 -13.40 -2.98 -10.91
CA LEU A 272 -14.15 -4.16 -10.48
C LEU A 272 -15.03 -3.89 -9.25
N THR A 273 -14.54 -3.09 -8.30
CA THR A 273 -15.28 -2.81 -7.05
C THR A 273 -16.33 -1.72 -7.24
N ARG A 274 -16.07 -0.67 -8.03
CA ARG A 274 -17.06 0.36 -8.36
C ARG A 274 -18.34 -0.18 -8.98
N LYS A 275 -18.23 -1.23 -9.80
CA LYS A 275 -19.42 -1.88 -10.38
C LYS A 275 -20.36 -2.52 -9.35
N LYS A 276 -19.89 -2.71 -8.11
CA LYS A 276 -20.66 -3.29 -7.01
C LYS A 276 -21.14 -2.24 -6.00
N GLU A 277 -20.79 -0.97 -6.20
CA GLU A 277 -21.27 0.13 -5.36
C GLU A 277 -22.75 0.37 -5.68
N VAL A 278 -23.57 0.41 -4.64
CA VAL A 278 -24.98 0.80 -4.75
C VAL A 278 -25.00 2.33 -4.71
N GLU A 279 -25.57 2.96 -5.75
CA GLU A 279 -25.83 4.40 -5.73
C GLU A 279 -26.86 4.66 -4.63
N SER A 280 -26.46 5.41 -3.60
CA SER A 280 -27.28 5.84 -2.46
C SER A 280 -27.85 7.23 -2.70
#